data_5692f003ff4ccdd9a60b57bd7e958345
#
_entry.id   5692f003ff4ccdd9a60b57bd7e958345
#
_cell.length_a   1.000
_cell.length_b   1.000
_cell.length_c   1.000
_cell.angle_alpha   90.00
_cell.angle_beta   90.00
_cell.angle_gamma   90.00
#
_symmetry.space_group_name_H-M   'P 1'
#
loop_
_entity.id
_entity.type
_entity.pdbx_description
1 polymer ?
#
loop_
_entity_poly.entity_id
_entity_poly.type
_entity_poly.pdbx_seq_one_letter_code
_entity_poly.pdbx_strand_id
1 'polypeptide(L)'
;ERYGAGVPESSLDKYDFFAISQYCNALVSDGAGGQEPRFSLNMLINSRDEVYNVIQQMTAIFRGIAYYGAGTLQLLQDKPSDPQYLLSPSNVVDGIFQYQGTSQKARHTVAVVAWQSYDTRGDVEYEYVEDHDAVAKYGIIKKDIKAIGCYSQGQAHRIGKWTLLSEQNLTETIQFSVAIESGIILRPGMVI
;
A
#
# COMPACT_ATOMS: atom_id res chain seq x y z
N GLU A 1 2.31 10.01 -25.61
CA GLU A 1 0.96 9.77 -26.20
C GLU A 1 0.07 11.00 -26.05
N ARG A 2 -0.87 11.19 -27.00
CA ARG A 2 -1.69 12.42 -27.11
C ARG A 2 -2.64 12.62 -25.91
N TYR A 3 -2.96 11.56 -25.18
CA TYR A 3 -3.92 11.55 -24.06
C TYR A 3 -3.36 10.99 -22.76
N GLY A 4 -2.06 10.74 -22.68
CA GLY A 4 -1.39 10.23 -21.49
C GLY A 4 -0.59 11.31 -20.76
N ALA A 5 0.11 10.91 -19.71
CA ALA A 5 0.99 11.77 -18.92
C ALA A 5 2.22 12.28 -19.69
N GLY A 6 2.42 11.85 -20.94
CA GLY A 6 3.56 12.22 -21.76
C GLY A 6 4.90 11.65 -21.30
N VAL A 7 4.91 10.72 -20.36
CA VAL A 7 6.13 10.06 -19.86
C VAL A 7 6.65 9.13 -20.94
N PRO A 8 7.89 9.27 -21.41
CA PRO A 8 8.46 8.38 -22.42
C PRO A 8 8.65 6.97 -21.84
N GLU A 9 8.49 5.96 -22.69
CA GLU A 9 8.62 4.54 -22.28
C GLU A 9 10.01 4.22 -21.72
N SER A 10 11.04 4.92 -22.19
CA SER A 10 12.42 4.78 -21.68
C SER A 10 12.58 5.25 -20.23
N SER A 11 11.63 6.02 -19.71
CA SER A 11 11.62 6.51 -18.33
C SER A 11 10.78 5.62 -17.39
N LEU A 12 10.39 4.43 -17.83
CA LEU A 12 9.64 3.45 -17.03
C LEU A 12 10.52 2.22 -16.75
N ASP A 13 10.56 1.77 -15.50
CA ASP A 13 11.17 0.48 -15.16
C ASP A 13 10.18 -0.66 -15.48
N LYS A 14 10.32 -1.24 -16.66
CA LYS A 14 9.43 -2.31 -17.15
C LYS A 14 9.43 -3.56 -16.28
N TYR A 15 10.54 -3.86 -15.64
CA TYR A 15 10.67 -5.07 -14.81
C TYR A 15 9.88 -4.94 -13.52
N ASP A 16 9.93 -3.78 -12.88
CA ASP A 16 9.13 -3.50 -11.68
C ASP A 16 7.64 -3.53 -12.01
N PHE A 17 7.24 -2.88 -13.11
CA PHE A 17 5.84 -2.90 -13.57
C PHE A 17 5.35 -4.33 -13.85
N PHE A 18 6.18 -5.16 -14.50
CA PHE A 18 5.83 -6.54 -14.79
C PHE A 18 5.69 -7.37 -13.50
N ALA A 19 6.65 -7.27 -12.58
CA ALA A 19 6.63 -7.99 -11.32
C ALA A 19 5.41 -7.63 -10.46
N ILE A 20 5.06 -6.33 -10.40
CA ILE A 20 3.87 -5.86 -9.70
C ILE A 20 2.60 -6.36 -10.38
N SER A 21 2.54 -6.32 -11.71
CA SER A 21 1.41 -6.86 -12.49
C SER A 21 1.15 -8.33 -12.21
N GLN A 22 2.20 -9.16 -12.17
CA GLN A 22 2.07 -10.58 -11.82
C GLN A 22 1.52 -10.78 -10.41
N TYR A 23 2.00 -10.00 -9.44
CA TYR A 23 1.51 -10.06 -8.07
C TYR A 23 0.05 -9.62 -7.95
N CYS A 24 -0.35 -8.58 -8.68
CA CYS A 24 -1.73 -8.08 -8.69
C CYS A 24 -2.70 -9.09 -9.32
N ASN A 25 -2.27 -9.77 -10.39
CA ASN A 25 -3.09 -10.76 -11.10
C ASN A 25 -3.14 -12.13 -10.42
N ALA A 26 -2.31 -12.38 -9.40
CA ALA A 26 -2.35 -13.62 -8.66
C ALA A 26 -3.74 -13.84 -8.05
N LEU A 27 -4.34 -15.00 -8.28
CA LEU A 27 -5.66 -15.33 -7.78
C LEU A 27 -5.63 -15.55 -6.26
N VAL A 28 -6.59 -14.96 -5.60
CA VAL A 28 -6.81 -15.07 -4.15
C VAL A 28 -8.29 -15.36 -3.88
N SER A 29 -8.61 -15.88 -2.69
CA SER A 29 -10.00 -16.10 -2.29
C SER A 29 -10.78 -14.78 -2.26
N ASP A 30 -11.98 -14.80 -2.81
CA ASP A 30 -12.94 -13.69 -2.75
C ASP A 30 -13.74 -13.63 -1.42
N GLY A 31 -13.60 -14.67 -0.57
CA GLY A 31 -14.35 -14.81 0.68
C GLY A 31 -15.73 -15.49 0.50
N ALA A 32 -16.23 -15.66 -0.71
CA ALA A 32 -17.52 -16.30 -1.02
C ALA A 32 -17.38 -17.73 -1.60
N GLY A 33 -16.16 -18.25 -1.64
CA GLY A 33 -15.85 -19.60 -2.15
C GLY A 33 -15.29 -19.62 -3.57
N GLY A 34 -15.14 -18.46 -4.20
CA GLY A 34 -14.51 -18.26 -5.50
C GLY A 34 -13.09 -17.71 -5.39
N GLN A 35 -12.57 -17.32 -6.53
CA GLN A 35 -11.26 -16.68 -6.66
C GLN A 35 -11.34 -15.41 -7.51
N GLU A 36 -10.56 -14.41 -7.15
CA GLU A 36 -10.46 -13.15 -7.88
C GLU A 36 -9.00 -12.68 -7.94
N PRO A 37 -8.64 -11.78 -8.87
CA PRO A 37 -7.34 -11.12 -8.83
C PRO A 37 -7.08 -10.43 -7.49
N ARG A 38 -5.85 -10.49 -7.01
CA ARG A 38 -5.47 -9.89 -5.72
C ARG A 38 -5.82 -8.40 -5.65
N PHE A 39 -5.54 -7.67 -6.73
CA PHE A 39 -5.92 -6.27 -6.88
C PHE A 39 -6.47 -6.01 -8.27
N SER A 40 -7.61 -5.34 -8.32
CA SER A 40 -8.24 -4.85 -9.53
C SER A 40 -8.60 -3.38 -9.37
N LEU A 41 -8.58 -2.65 -10.47
CA LEU A 41 -8.92 -1.24 -10.49
C LEU A 41 -9.91 -0.97 -11.63
N ASN A 42 -11.04 -0.39 -11.27
CA ASN A 42 -12.03 0.11 -12.23
C ASN A 42 -12.38 1.54 -11.84
N MET A 43 -11.81 2.51 -12.55
CA MET A 43 -12.10 3.93 -12.32
C MET A 43 -12.14 4.70 -13.62
N LEU A 44 -12.95 5.73 -13.65
CA LEU A 44 -13.00 6.71 -14.72
C LEU A 44 -12.36 8.01 -14.20
N ILE A 45 -11.31 8.46 -14.87
CA ILE A 45 -10.67 9.74 -14.59
C ILE A 45 -11.33 10.78 -15.51
N ASN A 46 -12.22 11.59 -14.95
CA ASN A 46 -12.96 12.63 -15.66
C ASN A 46 -12.63 14.06 -15.17
N SER A 47 -11.74 14.18 -14.19
CA SER A 47 -11.26 15.45 -13.65
C SER A 47 -9.87 15.80 -14.19
N ARG A 48 -9.58 17.10 -14.24
CA ARG A 48 -8.22 17.60 -14.52
C ARG A 48 -7.47 17.71 -13.20
N ASP A 49 -6.90 16.58 -12.79
CA ASP A 49 -5.99 16.53 -11.66
C ASP A 49 -4.53 16.54 -12.11
N GLU A 50 -3.63 16.88 -11.20
CA GLU A 50 -2.20 16.70 -11.44
C GLU A 50 -1.90 15.22 -11.64
N VAL A 51 -1.14 14.92 -12.70
CA VAL A 51 -0.78 13.54 -13.07
C VAL A 51 -0.17 12.76 -11.90
N TYR A 52 0.64 13.43 -11.10
CA TYR A 52 1.25 12.81 -9.92
C TYR A 52 0.22 12.31 -8.91
N ASN A 53 -0.80 13.12 -8.62
CA ASN A 53 -1.87 12.73 -7.70
C ASN A 53 -2.68 11.54 -8.22
N VAL A 54 -2.94 11.50 -9.52
CA VAL A 54 -3.63 10.38 -10.18
C VAL A 54 -2.79 9.10 -10.06
N ILE A 55 -1.49 9.19 -10.34
CA ILE A 55 -0.58 8.04 -10.20
C ILE A 55 -0.55 7.55 -8.75
N GLN A 56 -0.47 8.44 -7.77
CA GLN A 56 -0.48 8.06 -6.35
C GLN A 56 -1.80 7.38 -5.94
N GLN A 57 -2.94 7.88 -6.41
CA GLN A 57 -4.24 7.24 -6.17
C GLN A 57 -4.31 5.84 -6.78
N MET A 58 -3.81 5.65 -8.01
CA MET A 58 -3.77 4.35 -8.67
C MET A 58 -2.83 3.37 -7.96
N THR A 59 -1.66 3.83 -7.54
CA THR A 59 -0.68 2.98 -6.86
C THR A 59 -1.13 2.58 -5.45
N ALA A 60 -1.87 3.43 -4.76
CA ALA A 60 -2.42 3.12 -3.44
C ALA A 60 -3.32 1.88 -3.43
N ILE A 61 -3.98 1.55 -4.55
CA ILE A 61 -4.90 0.42 -4.67
C ILE A 61 -4.18 -0.92 -4.48
N PHE A 62 -2.98 -1.05 -5.03
CA PHE A 62 -2.15 -2.24 -4.87
C PHE A 62 -1.07 -2.08 -3.77
N ARG A 63 -1.27 -1.11 -2.85
CA ARG A 63 -0.34 -0.77 -1.76
C ARG A 63 1.02 -0.34 -2.30
N GLY A 64 1.01 0.38 -3.40
CA GLY A 64 2.20 0.86 -4.06
C GLY A 64 2.49 2.32 -3.78
N ILE A 65 3.73 2.70 -4.08
CA ILE A 65 4.20 4.08 -4.11
C ILE A 65 4.92 4.28 -5.43
N ALA A 66 4.62 5.36 -6.13
CA ALA A 66 5.37 5.77 -7.30
C ALA A 66 6.35 6.88 -6.91
N TYR A 67 7.60 6.76 -7.35
CA TYR A 67 8.59 7.82 -7.18
C TYR A 67 9.50 7.91 -8.39
N TYR A 68 10.10 9.07 -8.59
CA TYR A 68 11.08 9.29 -9.65
C TYR A 68 12.48 9.18 -9.06
N GLY A 69 13.24 8.22 -9.55
CA GLY A 69 14.60 7.97 -9.08
C GLY A 69 15.48 7.40 -10.20
N ALA A 70 16.77 7.72 -10.17
CA ALA A 70 17.74 7.26 -11.18
C ALA A 70 17.33 7.53 -12.64
N GLY A 71 16.56 8.59 -12.90
CA GLY A 71 16.11 8.96 -14.25
C GLY A 71 14.87 8.22 -14.75
N THR A 72 14.26 7.36 -13.93
CA THR A 72 13.08 6.58 -14.26
C THR A 72 11.97 6.70 -13.22
N LEU A 73 10.73 6.51 -13.66
CA LEU A 73 9.59 6.31 -12.76
C LEU A 73 9.63 4.87 -12.25
N GLN A 74 9.81 4.73 -10.97
CA GLN A 74 9.87 3.45 -10.27
C GLN A 74 8.58 3.23 -9.48
N LEU A 75 8.14 1.99 -9.42
CA LEU A 75 7.02 1.56 -8.60
C LEU A 75 7.53 0.62 -7.51
N LEU A 76 7.02 0.84 -6.33
CA LEU A 76 7.21 -0.06 -5.19
C LEU A 76 5.87 -0.62 -4.76
N GLN A 77 5.89 -1.80 -4.19
CA GLN A 77 4.71 -2.45 -3.66
C GLN A 77 4.99 -3.00 -2.26
N ASP A 78 4.11 -2.67 -1.31
CA ASP A 78 4.12 -3.27 0.02
C ASP A 78 3.65 -4.73 -0.08
N LYS A 79 4.60 -5.63 -0.05
CA LYS A 79 4.42 -7.07 -0.07
C LYS A 79 5.48 -7.75 0.79
N PRO A 80 5.23 -8.95 1.31
CA PRO A 80 6.24 -9.73 2.01
C PRO A 80 7.47 -9.91 1.13
N SER A 81 8.64 -9.54 1.65
CA SER A 81 9.94 -9.71 0.99
C SER A 81 11.02 -9.98 2.03
N ASP A 82 12.06 -10.68 1.61
CA ASP A 82 13.20 -10.94 2.47
C ASP A 82 13.99 -9.66 2.74
N PRO A 83 14.63 -9.53 3.95
CA PRO A 83 15.52 -8.43 4.24
C PRO A 83 16.67 -8.37 3.22
N GLN A 84 16.89 -7.18 2.66
CA GLN A 84 17.90 -6.97 1.62
C GLN A 84 19.18 -6.30 2.17
N TYR A 85 19.08 -5.66 3.31
CA TYR A 85 20.19 -4.97 3.93
C TYR A 85 20.10 -5.05 5.46
N LEU A 86 21.25 -5.25 6.12
CA LEU A 86 21.33 -5.30 7.58
C LEU A 86 21.95 -4.00 8.10
N LEU A 87 21.20 -3.31 8.95
CA LEU A 87 21.68 -2.16 9.68
C LEU A 87 22.09 -2.55 11.10
N SER A 88 23.25 -2.08 11.50
CA SER A 88 23.81 -2.29 12.84
C SER A 88 24.52 -1.01 13.32
N PRO A 89 24.84 -0.88 14.60
CA PRO A 89 25.59 0.28 15.09
C PRO A 89 26.92 0.52 14.38
N SER A 90 27.49 -0.48 13.70
CA SER A 90 28.77 -0.36 12.99
C SER A 90 28.64 0.32 11.62
N ASN A 91 27.47 0.29 10.97
CA ASN A 91 27.24 0.89 9.64
C ASN A 91 26.25 2.07 9.65
N VAL A 92 25.86 2.51 10.86
CA VAL A 92 25.06 3.69 11.10
C VAL A 92 25.95 4.79 11.69
N VAL A 93 25.73 6.03 11.27
CA VAL A 93 26.52 7.19 11.78
C VAL A 93 26.34 7.30 13.29
N ASP A 94 27.46 7.39 13.99
CA ASP A 94 27.54 7.42 15.46
C ASP A 94 26.89 6.21 16.16
N GLY A 95 26.47 5.18 15.41
CA GLY A 95 25.78 4.01 15.96
C GLY A 95 24.41 4.30 16.56
N ILE A 96 23.80 5.45 16.22
CA ILE A 96 22.58 5.94 16.87
C ILE A 96 21.34 5.59 16.06
N PHE A 97 20.40 4.87 16.71
CA PHE A 97 19.03 4.66 16.25
C PHE A 97 18.07 5.43 17.17
N GLN A 98 17.22 6.23 16.58
CA GLN A 98 16.16 6.95 17.30
C GLN A 98 14.84 6.23 17.09
N TYR A 99 14.22 5.78 18.19
CA TYR A 99 12.96 5.05 18.16
C TYR A 99 11.81 5.98 18.55
N GLN A 100 10.75 5.99 17.74
CA GLN A 100 9.54 6.73 18.02
C GLN A 100 8.34 5.76 17.93
N GLY A 101 7.72 5.50 19.07
CA GLY A 101 6.51 4.67 19.14
C GLY A 101 5.26 5.42 18.69
N THR A 102 4.32 4.72 18.10
CA THR A 102 3.00 5.24 17.77
C THR A 102 2.07 5.18 18.98
N SER A 103 1.18 6.19 19.11
CA SER A 103 0.19 6.21 20.17
C SER A 103 -0.82 5.05 20.00
N GLN A 104 -1.21 4.42 21.11
CA GLN A 104 -2.26 3.41 21.12
C GLN A 104 -3.59 3.92 20.56
N LYS A 105 -3.89 5.22 20.74
CA LYS A 105 -5.10 5.85 20.19
C LYS A 105 -5.10 5.94 18.66
N ALA A 106 -3.97 5.79 18.01
CA ALA A 106 -3.85 5.76 16.56
C ALA A 106 -4.14 4.38 15.95
N ARG A 107 -4.37 3.35 16.79
CA ARG A 107 -4.64 1.98 16.33
C ARG A 107 -6.13 1.73 16.33
N HIS A 108 -6.66 1.46 15.15
CA HIS A 108 -8.07 1.14 14.99
C HIS A 108 -8.30 -0.37 15.16
N THR A 109 -9.46 -0.73 15.65
CA THR A 109 -9.87 -2.13 15.85
C THR A 109 -10.94 -2.59 14.87
N VAL A 110 -11.56 -1.62 14.20
CA VAL A 110 -12.61 -1.83 13.21
C VAL A 110 -12.36 -0.95 12.00
N ALA A 111 -12.42 -1.53 10.81
CA ALA A 111 -12.37 -0.81 9.54
C ALA A 111 -13.73 -0.92 8.82
N VAL A 112 -14.25 0.22 8.38
CA VAL A 112 -15.43 0.28 7.51
C VAL A 112 -14.97 0.77 6.15
N VAL A 113 -15.00 -0.13 5.17
CA VAL A 113 -14.48 0.12 3.83
C VAL A 113 -15.63 0.39 2.88
N ALA A 114 -15.71 1.61 2.36
CA ALA A 114 -16.66 1.98 1.32
C ALA A 114 -16.11 1.54 -0.05
N TRP A 115 -16.87 0.75 -0.78
CA TRP A 115 -16.54 0.23 -2.10
C TRP A 115 -17.74 0.32 -3.04
N GLN A 116 -17.56 0.13 -4.36
CA GLN A 116 -18.61 0.18 -5.35
C GLN A 116 -18.99 -1.24 -5.78
N SER A 117 -20.28 -1.57 -5.74
CA SER A 117 -20.77 -2.89 -6.11
C SER A 117 -21.25 -2.94 -7.57
N TYR A 118 -20.88 -4.00 -8.29
CA TYR A 118 -21.46 -4.26 -9.62
C TYR A 118 -22.95 -4.59 -9.55
N ASP A 119 -23.38 -5.30 -8.52
CA ASP A 119 -24.75 -5.77 -8.37
C ASP A 119 -25.73 -4.61 -8.21
N THR A 120 -25.30 -3.52 -7.58
CA THR A 120 -26.06 -2.30 -7.38
C THR A 120 -25.74 -1.21 -8.42
N ARG A 121 -25.12 -1.57 -9.54
CA ARG A 121 -24.76 -0.68 -10.66
C ARG A 121 -23.80 0.45 -10.27
N GLY A 122 -22.94 0.22 -9.27
CA GLY A 122 -21.92 1.15 -8.83
C GLY A 122 -22.32 1.99 -7.62
N ASP A 123 -23.43 1.66 -6.95
CA ASP A 123 -23.74 2.24 -5.66
C ASP A 123 -22.67 1.88 -4.61
N VAL A 124 -22.51 2.77 -3.63
CA VAL A 124 -21.53 2.57 -2.57
C VAL A 124 -22.10 1.62 -1.52
N GLU A 125 -21.38 0.53 -1.30
CA GLU A 125 -21.61 -0.40 -0.23
C GLU A 125 -20.49 -0.33 0.81
N TYR A 126 -20.71 -0.90 1.99
CA TYR A 126 -19.78 -0.85 3.09
C TYR A 126 -19.42 -2.25 3.54
N GLU A 127 -18.12 -2.55 3.55
CA GLU A 127 -17.59 -3.77 4.13
C GLU A 127 -17.08 -3.48 5.53
N TYR A 128 -17.54 -4.29 6.49
CA TYR A 128 -17.16 -4.20 7.89
C TYR A 128 -16.13 -5.25 8.24
N VAL A 129 -14.97 -4.82 8.70
CA VAL A 129 -13.87 -5.70 9.10
C VAL A 129 -13.45 -5.38 10.51
N GLU A 130 -13.37 -6.38 11.37
CA GLU A 130 -12.95 -6.20 12.74
C GLU A 130 -11.82 -7.15 13.13
N ASP A 131 -10.98 -6.69 14.05
CA ASP A 131 -10.02 -7.50 14.77
C ASP A 131 -10.59 -7.85 16.14
N HIS A 132 -11.12 -9.06 16.28
CA HIS A 132 -11.80 -9.51 17.49
C HIS A 132 -10.93 -9.41 18.75
N ASP A 133 -9.65 -9.73 18.65
CA ASP A 133 -8.72 -9.70 19.80
C ASP A 133 -8.43 -8.25 20.20
N ALA A 134 -8.25 -7.37 19.22
CA ALA A 134 -8.04 -5.95 19.46
C ALA A 134 -9.31 -5.29 20.02
N VAL A 135 -10.50 -5.64 19.51
CA VAL A 135 -11.79 -5.15 20.03
C VAL A 135 -12.00 -5.58 21.47
N ALA A 136 -11.72 -6.84 21.82
CA ALA A 136 -11.82 -7.33 23.18
C ALA A 136 -10.89 -6.60 24.15
N LYS A 137 -9.72 -6.19 23.69
CA LYS A 137 -8.68 -5.56 24.53
C LYS A 137 -8.82 -4.04 24.63
N TYR A 138 -9.19 -3.37 23.54
CA TYR A 138 -9.15 -1.90 23.43
C TYR A 138 -10.51 -1.26 23.16
N GLY A 139 -11.55 -2.07 22.97
CA GLY A 139 -12.87 -1.59 22.54
C GLY A 139 -12.95 -1.28 21.05
N ILE A 140 -14.07 -0.72 20.63
CA ILE A 140 -14.34 -0.38 19.22
C ILE A 140 -13.74 0.99 18.92
N ILE A 141 -12.70 1.00 18.07
CA ILE A 141 -12.08 2.21 17.52
C ILE A 141 -12.20 2.10 16.00
N LYS A 142 -13.12 2.88 15.43
CA LYS A 142 -13.53 2.78 14.03
C LYS A 142 -12.64 3.61 13.10
N LYS A 143 -12.27 3.05 11.95
CA LYS A 143 -11.65 3.75 10.82
C LYS A 143 -12.51 3.63 9.57
N ASP A 144 -12.83 4.77 8.96
CA ASP A 144 -13.52 4.82 7.67
C ASP A 144 -12.50 4.86 6.54
N ILE A 145 -12.62 3.97 5.56
CA ILE A 145 -11.71 3.82 4.41
C ILE A 145 -12.53 3.92 3.13
N LYS A 146 -12.05 4.68 2.16
CA LYS A 146 -12.63 4.71 0.81
C LYS A 146 -11.76 3.88 -0.13
N ALA A 147 -12.28 2.75 -0.60
CA ALA A 147 -11.61 1.89 -1.58
C ALA A 147 -11.91 2.39 -3.01
N ILE A 148 -11.14 3.38 -3.47
CA ILE A 148 -11.32 4.00 -4.78
C ILE A 148 -11.13 2.95 -5.87
N GLY A 149 -12.09 2.86 -6.82
CA GLY A 149 -12.03 1.93 -7.96
C GLY A 149 -12.10 0.45 -7.59
N CYS A 150 -12.46 0.13 -6.34
CA CYS A 150 -12.70 -1.23 -5.89
C CYS A 150 -14.16 -1.64 -6.16
N TYR A 151 -14.35 -2.74 -6.90
CA TYR A 151 -15.64 -3.29 -7.25
C TYR A 151 -15.87 -4.71 -6.71
N SER A 152 -15.01 -5.17 -5.81
CA SER A 152 -15.10 -6.47 -5.18
C SER A 152 -15.18 -6.34 -3.68
N GLN A 153 -16.17 -7.01 -3.07
CA GLN A 153 -16.29 -7.12 -1.62
C GLN A 153 -15.06 -7.80 -1.00
N GLY A 154 -14.55 -8.87 -1.64
CA GLY A 154 -13.35 -9.57 -1.17
C GLY A 154 -12.13 -8.67 -1.16
N GLN A 155 -11.94 -7.83 -2.19
CA GLN A 155 -10.86 -6.85 -2.19
C GLN A 155 -11.06 -5.78 -1.11
N ALA A 156 -12.28 -5.27 -0.91
CA ALA A 156 -12.60 -4.31 0.15
C ALA A 156 -12.29 -4.91 1.55
N HIS A 157 -12.67 -6.16 1.78
CA HIS A 157 -12.35 -6.90 3.00
C HIS A 157 -10.83 -6.98 3.24
N ARG A 158 -10.07 -7.35 2.20
CA ARG A 158 -8.59 -7.42 2.30
C ARG A 158 -7.94 -6.07 2.57
N ILE A 159 -8.49 -4.97 2.03
CA ILE A 159 -8.04 -3.60 2.33
C ILE A 159 -8.24 -3.29 3.81
N GLY A 160 -9.43 -3.54 4.34
CA GLY A 160 -9.75 -3.33 5.75
C GLY A 160 -8.85 -4.15 6.67
N LYS A 161 -8.72 -5.45 6.40
CA LYS A 161 -7.88 -6.35 7.18
C LYS A 161 -6.40 -5.95 7.17
N TRP A 162 -5.87 -5.59 6.00
CA TRP A 162 -4.49 -5.11 5.89
C TRP A 162 -4.27 -3.84 6.70
N THR A 163 -5.21 -2.89 6.63
CA THR A 163 -5.10 -1.64 7.39
C THR A 163 -5.04 -1.89 8.89
N LEU A 164 -5.94 -2.73 9.42
CA LEU A 164 -5.94 -3.08 10.85
C LEU A 164 -4.65 -3.79 11.26
N LEU A 165 -4.21 -4.80 10.50
CA LEU A 165 -2.97 -5.53 10.76
C LEU A 165 -1.73 -4.63 10.71
N SER A 166 -1.67 -3.71 9.75
CA SER A 166 -0.55 -2.77 9.64
C SER A 166 -0.49 -1.85 10.84
N GLU A 167 -1.61 -1.30 11.31
CA GLU A 167 -1.65 -0.43 12.48
C GLU A 167 -1.36 -1.16 13.79
N GLN A 168 -1.69 -2.46 13.89
CA GLN A 168 -1.38 -3.25 15.07
C GLN A 168 0.09 -3.69 15.12
N ASN A 169 0.70 -3.98 13.97
CA ASN A 169 2.06 -4.51 13.89
C ASN A 169 3.12 -3.42 13.73
N LEU A 170 2.84 -2.36 12.96
CA LEU A 170 3.78 -1.26 12.72
C LEU A 170 3.67 -0.22 13.84
N THR A 171 4.26 -0.53 14.98
CA THR A 171 4.11 0.26 16.21
C THR A 171 5.24 1.24 16.44
N GLU A 172 6.32 1.15 15.69
CA GLU A 172 7.51 1.98 15.89
C GLU A 172 8.04 2.51 14.55
N THR A 173 8.55 3.71 14.58
CA THR A 173 9.34 4.32 13.51
C THR A 173 10.77 4.48 13.99
N ILE A 174 11.73 4.08 13.16
CA ILE A 174 13.16 4.15 13.49
C ILE A 174 13.80 5.16 12.55
N GLN A 175 14.48 6.14 13.12
CA GLN A 175 15.30 7.11 12.39
C GLN A 175 16.77 6.83 12.63
N PHE A 176 17.56 6.85 11.56
CA PHE A 176 19.01 6.68 11.61
C PHE A 176 19.64 7.40 10.41
N SER A 177 20.94 7.65 10.51
CA SER A 177 21.74 8.21 9.42
C SER A 177 22.77 7.19 8.97
N VAL A 178 22.97 7.08 7.65
CA VAL A 178 23.96 6.16 7.06
C VAL A 178 24.99 6.95 6.27
N ALA A 179 26.18 6.38 6.10
CA ALA A 179 27.20 6.91 5.20
C ALA A 179 26.73 6.83 3.74
N ILE A 180 27.33 7.63 2.87
CA ILE A 180 26.96 7.73 1.45
C ILE A 180 27.01 6.37 0.75
N GLU A 181 27.98 5.54 1.09
CA GLU A 181 28.16 4.21 0.50
C GLU A 181 26.93 3.30 0.74
N SER A 182 26.40 3.32 1.97
CA SER A 182 25.17 2.59 2.30
C SER A 182 23.94 3.28 1.69
N GLY A 183 23.93 4.61 1.64
CA GLY A 183 22.83 5.39 1.08
C GLY A 183 22.62 5.18 -0.41
N ILE A 184 23.65 4.81 -1.17
CA ILE A 184 23.53 4.47 -2.60
C ILE A 184 22.79 3.13 -2.81
N ILE A 185 22.93 2.22 -1.86
CA ILE A 185 22.33 0.87 -1.92
C ILE A 185 20.88 0.92 -1.46
N LEU A 186 20.61 1.71 -0.41
CA LEU A 186 19.28 1.80 0.19
C LEU A 186 18.29 2.53 -0.73
N ARG A 187 17.15 1.89 -0.97
CA ARG A 187 16.07 2.46 -1.77
C ARG A 187 14.77 2.48 -0.95
N PRO A 188 13.88 3.44 -1.21
CA PRO A 188 12.54 3.41 -0.61
C PRO A 188 11.87 2.05 -0.86
N GLY A 189 11.19 1.49 0.16
CA GLY A 189 10.50 0.21 0.07
C GLY A 189 11.36 -1.05 0.25
N MET A 190 12.67 -0.91 0.45
CA MET A 190 13.51 -2.07 0.83
C MET A 190 13.20 -2.50 2.26
N VAL A 191 13.16 -3.81 2.49
CA VAL A 191 13.13 -4.40 3.83
C VAL A 191 14.57 -4.49 4.35
N ILE A 192 14.80 -3.89 5.50
CA ILE A 192 16.11 -3.76 6.16
C ILE A 192 16.08 -4.42 7.53
#